data_82b06d1b1e93827ba13fe3611be70735
#
_entry.id   82b06d1b1e93827ba13fe3611be70735
#
_cell.length_a   1.000
_cell.length_b   1.000
_cell.length_c   1.000
_cell.angle_alpha   90.00
_cell.angle_beta   90.00
_cell.angle_gamma   90.00
#
_symmetry.space_group_name_H-M   'P 1'
#
loop_
_entity.id
_entity.type
_entity.pdbx_description
1 polymer ?
#
loop_
_entity_poly.entity_id
_entity_poly.type
_entity_poly.pdbx_seq_one_letter_code
_entity_poly.pdbx_strand_id
1 'polypeptide(L)'
;MALVKPNSLDVVPFVRPICLKNKSIELAKAWFPHAVMSDITRNTHKGDVCHVSPPQHSWQNNRREARLSAIVFPKYQAGSALEIYQLNQAQAFAELANNAFNMSVLGKVGFDTAFKLVSSLPAFTVQYSDMDELTQFLLELVADD
;
A
#
# COMPACT_ATOMS: atom_id res chain seq x y z
N MET A 1 5.80 -4.41 -1.67
CA MET A 1 6.06 -3.24 -2.56
C MET A 1 5.90 -3.66 -4.01
N ALA A 2 5.51 -2.73 -4.87
CA ALA A 2 5.48 -2.93 -6.32
C ALA A 2 6.13 -1.73 -7.02
N LEU A 3 6.68 -1.96 -8.19
CA LEU A 3 7.28 -0.93 -9.03
C LEU A 3 6.37 -0.73 -10.24
N VAL A 4 5.82 0.46 -10.39
CA VAL A 4 4.99 0.82 -11.55
C VAL A 4 5.89 1.01 -12.75
N LYS A 5 5.54 0.40 -13.90
CA LYS A 5 6.26 0.63 -15.15
C LYS A 5 5.94 2.03 -15.69
N PRO A 6 6.92 2.75 -16.23
CA PRO A 6 6.69 4.09 -16.79
C PRO A 6 5.57 4.09 -17.83
N ASN A 7 4.66 5.06 -17.71
CA ASN A 7 3.53 5.25 -18.63
C ASN A 7 2.66 4.01 -18.85
N SER A 8 2.56 3.14 -17.83
CA SER A 8 1.79 1.90 -17.87
C SER A 8 0.91 1.77 -16.62
N LEU A 9 -0.05 0.86 -16.67
CA LEU A 9 -0.81 0.36 -15.51
C LEU A 9 -0.21 -0.94 -14.96
N ASP A 10 0.90 -1.41 -15.52
CA ASP A 10 1.53 -2.65 -15.10
C ASP A 10 2.51 -2.39 -13.97
N VAL A 11 2.58 -3.35 -13.06
CA VAL A 11 3.50 -3.34 -11.92
C VAL A 11 4.35 -4.61 -11.90
N VAL A 12 5.58 -4.43 -11.46
CA VAL A 12 6.50 -5.52 -11.15
C VAL A 12 6.58 -5.66 -9.64
N PRO A 13 6.40 -6.87 -9.08
CA PRO A 13 6.57 -7.08 -7.65
C PRO A 13 7.97 -6.71 -7.18
N PHE A 14 8.05 -6.05 -6.04
CA PHE A 14 9.30 -5.79 -5.34
C PHE A 14 9.18 -6.35 -3.92
N VAL A 15 9.37 -7.66 -3.82
CA VAL A 15 9.16 -8.41 -2.58
C VAL A 15 10.29 -8.11 -1.61
N ARG A 16 9.94 -7.55 -0.44
CA ARG A 16 10.88 -7.26 0.64
C ARG A 16 10.14 -7.23 1.98
N PRO A 17 10.85 -7.39 3.11
CA PRO A 17 10.25 -7.28 4.43
C PRO A 17 9.50 -5.97 4.63
N ILE A 18 8.38 -6.04 5.34
CA ILE A 18 7.55 -4.89 5.70
C ILE A 18 8.09 -4.31 7.01
N CYS A 19 8.49 -3.04 6.98
CA CYS A 19 8.98 -2.35 8.16
C CYS A 19 7.79 -1.80 8.97
N LEU A 20 7.58 -2.34 10.16
CA LEU A 20 6.62 -1.86 11.14
C LEU A 20 7.32 -0.95 12.16
N LYS A 21 6.56 0.00 12.73
CA LYS A 21 7.08 0.97 13.68
C LYS A 21 6.11 1.16 14.85
N ASN A 22 6.66 1.26 16.05
CA ASN A 22 5.91 1.62 17.25
C ASN A 22 4.62 0.79 17.44
N LYS A 23 3.49 1.44 17.61
CA LYS A 23 2.19 0.78 17.84
C LYS A 23 1.75 -0.15 16.71
N SER A 24 2.22 0.04 15.47
CA SER A 24 1.87 -0.86 14.37
C SER A 24 2.44 -2.28 14.55
N ILE A 25 3.47 -2.45 15.38
CA ILE A 25 4.05 -3.75 15.70
C ILE A 25 3.03 -4.59 16.51
N GLU A 26 2.42 -4.00 17.52
CA GLU A 26 1.44 -4.70 18.36
C GLU A 26 0.14 -5.01 17.58
N LEU A 27 -0.32 -4.07 16.76
CA LEU A 27 -1.46 -4.30 15.87
C LEU A 27 -1.21 -5.47 14.91
N ALA A 28 -0.05 -5.48 14.26
CA ALA A 28 0.29 -6.55 13.33
C ALA A 28 0.41 -7.92 14.03
N LYS A 29 0.93 -7.97 15.25
CA LYS A 29 0.96 -9.20 16.05
C LYS A 29 -0.43 -9.70 16.40
N ALA A 30 -1.35 -8.78 16.73
CA ALA A 30 -2.73 -9.13 17.07
C ALA A 30 -3.49 -9.67 15.85
N TRP A 31 -3.37 -9.00 14.71
CA TRP A 31 -4.07 -9.41 13.48
C TRP A 31 -3.43 -10.61 12.78
N PHE A 32 -2.11 -10.76 12.87
CA PHE A 32 -1.36 -11.80 12.17
C PHE A 32 -0.44 -12.57 13.12
N PRO A 33 -1.00 -13.36 14.08
CA PRO A 33 -0.20 -14.02 15.13
C PRO A 33 0.81 -15.04 14.60
N HIS A 34 0.61 -15.53 13.37
CA HIS A 34 1.51 -16.49 12.72
C HIS A 34 2.52 -15.83 11.77
N ALA A 35 2.53 -14.49 11.66
CA ALA A 35 3.50 -13.80 10.81
C ALA A 35 4.92 -13.94 11.36
N VAL A 36 5.86 -14.25 10.48
CA VAL A 36 7.28 -14.31 10.83
C VAL A 36 7.81 -12.89 10.95
N MET A 37 8.25 -12.53 12.15
CA MET A 37 8.76 -11.19 12.47
C MET A 37 10.19 -11.26 12.99
N SER A 38 10.99 -10.24 12.69
CA SER A 38 12.31 -10.06 13.31
C SER A 38 12.18 -9.66 14.78
N ASP A 39 13.29 -9.69 15.51
CA ASP A 39 13.39 -9.03 16.80
C ASP A 39 13.10 -7.52 16.68
N ILE A 40 12.60 -6.93 17.75
CA ILE A 40 12.33 -5.49 17.83
C ILE A 40 13.63 -4.75 18.11
N THR A 41 14.07 -3.91 17.17
CA THR A 41 15.15 -2.95 17.42
C THR A 41 14.55 -1.70 18.05
N ARG A 42 14.93 -1.44 19.31
CA ARG A 42 14.39 -0.34 20.11
C ARG A 42 15.18 0.94 19.97
N ASN A 43 14.51 2.07 20.22
CA ASN A 43 15.13 3.39 20.32
C ASN A 43 15.92 3.81 19.07
N THR A 44 15.45 3.42 17.88
CA THR A 44 16.03 3.94 16.64
C THR A 44 15.54 5.37 16.40
N HIS A 45 16.16 6.10 15.46
CA HIS A 45 15.68 7.42 15.03
C HIS A 45 14.24 7.41 14.49
N LYS A 46 13.68 6.22 14.19
CA LYS A 46 12.28 5.99 13.73
C LYS A 46 11.38 5.43 14.84
N GLY A 47 11.86 5.36 16.08
CA GLY A 47 11.23 4.65 17.19
C GLY A 47 11.57 3.16 17.21
N ASP A 48 10.73 2.34 17.79
CA ASP A 48 10.88 0.88 17.79
C ASP A 48 10.53 0.34 16.40
N VAL A 49 11.37 -0.54 15.86
CA VAL A 49 11.26 -1.07 14.50
C VAL A 49 11.29 -2.60 14.52
N CYS A 50 10.41 -3.20 13.73
CA CYS A 50 10.35 -4.63 13.48
C CYS A 50 10.11 -4.88 11.98
N HIS A 51 10.59 -5.98 11.44
CA HIS A 51 10.37 -6.36 10.05
C HIS A 51 9.53 -7.63 9.96
N VAL A 52 8.46 -7.59 9.17
CA VAL A 52 7.61 -8.75 8.88
C VAL A 52 8.05 -9.37 7.57
N SER A 53 8.27 -10.69 7.59
CA SER A 53 8.59 -11.45 6.37
C SER A 53 7.38 -11.48 5.44
N PRO A 54 7.55 -11.26 4.13
CA PRO A 54 6.49 -11.48 3.17
C PRO A 54 6.01 -12.94 3.19
N PRO A 55 4.72 -13.21 2.90
CA PRO A 55 4.21 -14.56 2.77
C PRO A 55 4.93 -15.34 1.66
N GLN A 56 5.02 -16.66 1.81
CA GLN A 56 5.73 -17.52 0.86
C GLN A 56 5.24 -17.36 -0.58
N HIS A 57 3.91 -17.21 -0.78
CA HIS A 57 3.36 -17.02 -2.13
C HIS A 57 3.84 -15.72 -2.79
N SER A 58 4.13 -14.67 -2.02
CA SER A 58 4.70 -13.42 -2.56
C SER A 58 6.10 -13.64 -3.12
N TRP A 59 6.91 -14.49 -2.47
CA TRP A 59 8.22 -14.87 -2.97
C TRP A 59 8.13 -15.72 -4.24
N GLN A 60 7.20 -16.65 -4.28
CA GLN A 60 6.97 -17.52 -5.46
C GLN A 60 6.53 -16.71 -6.69
N ASN A 61 5.79 -15.63 -6.49
CA ASN A 61 5.27 -14.77 -7.55
C ASN A 61 6.11 -13.48 -7.77
N ASN A 62 7.34 -13.42 -7.28
CA ASN A 62 8.17 -12.20 -7.30
C ASN A 62 8.57 -11.70 -8.71
N ARG A 63 8.33 -12.49 -9.75
CA ARG A 63 8.56 -12.14 -11.16
C ARG A 63 7.27 -12.02 -11.97
N ARG A 64 6.12 -12.29 -11.35
CA ARG A 64 4.84 -12.22 -12.04
C ARG A 64 4.34 -10.79 -12.06
N GLU A 65 4.30 -10.20 -13.24
CA GLU A 65 3.71 -8.88 -13.43
C GLU A 65 2.21 -8.90 -13.15
N ALA A 66 1.69 -7.78 -12.69
CA ALA A 66 0.27 -7.58 -12.44
C ALA A 66 -0.18 -6.24 -13.02
N ARG A 67 -1.47 -6.11 -13.28
CA ARG A 67 -2.08 -4.86 -13.69
C ARG A 67 -2.77 -4.21 -12.50
N LEU A 68 -2.69 -2.88 -12.41
CA LEU A 68 -3.40 -2.11 -11.40
C LEU A 68 -4.86 -1.96 -11.82
N SER A 69 -5.78 -2.13 -10.86
CA SER A 69 -7.22 -1.92 -11.02
C SER A 69 -7.74 -0.72 -10.22
N ALA A 70 -7.09 -0.39 -9.10
CA ALA A 70 -7.48 0.75 -8.26
C ALA A 70 -6.28 1.34 -7.52
N ILE A 71 -6.46 2.57 -6.98
CA ILE A 71 -5.53 3.23 -6.07
C ILE A 71 -6.25 3.42 -4.74
N VAL A 72 -5.69 2.88 -3.65
CA VAL A 72 -6.29 2.98 -2.32
C VAL A 72 -5.28 3.60 -1.35
N PHE A 73 -5.71 4.62 -0.61
CA PHE A 73 -4.97 5.28 0.47
C PHE A 73 -5.57 4.91 1.83
N PRO A 74 -5.14 3.79 2.44
CA PRO A 74 -5.71 3.33 3.70
C PRO A 74 -5.14 4.11 4.88
N LYS A 75 -6.01 4.46 5.84
CA LYS A 75 -5.66 5.12 7.10
C LYS A 75 -6.27 4.37 8.27
N TYR A 76 -5.44 3.76 9.09
CA TYR A 76 -5.91 3.15 10.33
C TYR A 76 -6.27 4.21 11.36
N GLN A 77 -7.46 4.07 11.97
CA GLN A 77 -7.90 4.86 13.11
C GLN A 77 -8.69 3.96 14.07
N ALA A 78 -8.13 3.76 15.26
CA ALA A 78 -8.76 2.89 16.27
C ALA A 78 -10.19 3.33 16.58
N GLY A 79 -11.13 2.37 16.52
CA GLY A 79 -12.54 2.57 16.85
C GLY A 79 -13.37 3.33 15.80
N SER A 80 -12.80 3.64 14.63
CA SER A 80 -13.62 4.19 13.52
C SER A 80 -14.41 3.09 12.83
N ALA A 81 -15.57 3.44 12.28
CA ALA A 81 -16.22 2.64 11.25
C ALA A 81 -15.39 2.66 9.96
N LEU A 82 -15.67 1.73 9.05
CA LEU A 82 -15.13 1.76 7.70
C LEU A 82 -15.74 2.93 6.93
N GLU A 83 -14.91 3.87 6.51
CA GLU A 83 -15.31 5.04 5.70
C GLU A 83 -14.54 5.04 4.40
N ILE A 84 -15.27 5.05 3.27
CA ILE A 84 -14.71 4.97 1.93
C ILE A 84 -15.12 6.23 1.17
N TYR A 85 -14.14 6.98 0.66
CA TYR A 85 -14.38 8.17 -0.15
C TYR A 85 -13.66 8.05 -1.48
N GLN A 86 -14.41 8.12 -2.57
CA GLN A 86 -13.83 8.18 -3.90
C GLN A 86 -13.24 9.55 -4.16
N LEU A 87 -12.03 9.58 -4.66
CA LEU A 87 -11.30 10.81 -4.99
C LEU A 87 -11.50 11.21 -6.46
N ASN A 88 -11.55 12.50 -6.71
CA ASN A 88 -11.39 12.99 -8.08
C ASN A 88 -9.91 12.94 -8.49
N GLN A 89 -9.63 13.13 -9.79
CA GLN A 89 -8.27 13.02 -10.34
C GLN A 89 -7.26 13.94 -9.67
N ALA A 90 -7.64 15.18 -9.36
CA ALA A 90 -6.74 16.15 -8.75
C ALA A 90 -6.38 15.75 -7.31
N GLN A 91 -7.37 15.29 -6.53
CA GLN A 91 -7.18 14.78 -5.19
C GLN A 91 -6.31 13.51 -5.20
N ALA A 92 -6.63 12.57 -6.09
CA ALA A 92 -5.86 11.34 -6.24
C ALA A 92 -4.40 11.60 -6.64
N PHE A 93 -4.17 12.57 -7.53
CA PHE A 93 -2.82 12.97 -7.93
C PHE A 93 -2.03 13.57 -6.75
N ALA A 94 -2.64 14.45 -5.98
CA ALA A 94 -2.01 15.06 -4.81
C ALA A 94 -1.63 14.01 -3.77
N GLU A 95 -2.53 13.08 -3.45
CA GLU A 95 -2.26 11.98 -2.53
C GLU A 95 -1.15 11.04 -3.05
N LEU A 96 -1.20 10.70 -4.34
CA LEU A 96 -0.18 9.84 -4.95
C LEU A 96 1.20 10.52 -4.93
N ALA A 97 1.28 11.81 -5.26
CA ALA A 97 2.52 12.58 -5.24
C ALA A 97 3.13 12.67 -3.83
N ASN A 98 2.30 12.85 -2.80
CA ASN A 98 2.73 12.88 -1.40
C ASN A 98 3.28 11.53 -0.91
N ASN A 99 2.83 10.43 -1.49
CA ASN A 99 3.22 9.07 -1.13
C ASN A 99 4.29 8.46 -2.05
N ALA A 100 4.65 9.12 -3.14
CA ALA A 100 5.65 8.63 -4.09
C ALA A 100 7.08 9.02 -3.67
N PHE A 101 7.91 8.04 -3.31
CA PHE A 101 9.26 8.26 -2.79
C PHE A 101 10.24 8.93 -3.78
N ASN A 102 10.05 8.72 -5.05
CA ASN A 102 11.01 9.09 -6.09
C ASN A 102 10.43 9.97 -7.20
N MET A 103 9.25 10.53 -7.00
CA MET A 103 8.59 11.35 -8.01
C MET A 103 9.42 12.55 -8.44
N SER A 104 10.05 13.25 -7.49
CA SER A 104 10.93 14.38 -7.76
C SER A 104 12.22 13.98 -8.51
N VAL A 105 12.71 12.77 -8.27
CA VAL A 105 13.91 12.23 -8.95
C VAL A 105 13.59 11.84 -10.39
N LEU A 106 12.40 11.28 -10.63
CA LEU A 106 11.94 10.85 -11.95
C LEU A 106 11.47 12.01 -12.84
N GLY A 107 11.22 13.18 -12.27
CA GLY A 107 10.82 14.37 -13.00
C GLY A 107 9.60 14.13 -13.91
N LYS A 108 9.73 14.47 -15.19
CA LYS A 108 8.64 14.32 -16.17
C LYS A 108 8.09 12.91 -16.27
N VAL A 109 8.94 11.89 -16.24
CA VAL A 109 8.50 10.48 -16.34
C VAL A 109 7.65 10.09 -15.12
N GLY A 110 8.04 10.54 -13.93
CA GLY A 110 7.27 10.33 -12.70
C GLY A 110 5.91 11.01 -12.76
N PHE A 111 5.88 12.27 -13.21
CA PHE A 111 4.64 13.03 -13.39
C PHE A 111 3.70 12.36 -14.39
N ASP A 112 4.17 12.06 -15.60
CA ASP A 112 3.37 11.45 -16.66
C ASP A 112 2.80 10.08 -16.22
N THR A 113 3.62 9.28 -15.50
CA THR A 113 3.18 7.99 -14.96
C THR A 113 2.09 8.17 -13.90
N ALA A 114 2.27 9.07 -12.93
CA ALA A 114 1.28 9.35 -11.92
C ALA A 114 -0.02 9.89 -12.52
N PHE A 115 0.08 10.81 -13.49
CA PHE A 115 -1.08 11.35 -14.21
C PHE A 115 -1.85 10.24 -14.94
N LYS A 116 -1.13 9.34 -15.63
CA LYS A 116 -1.75 8.19 -16.30
C LYS A 116 -2.50 7.29 -15.30
N LEU A 117 -1.92 7.01 -14.14
CA LEU A 117 -2.57 6.19 -13.12
C LEU A 117 -3.89 6.79 -12.67
N VAL A 118 -3.89 8.06 -12.23
CA VAL A 118 -5.09 8.72 -11.71
C VAL A 118 -6.13 9.06 -12.78
N SER A 119 -5.73 9.10 -14.05
CA SER A 119 -6.65 9.27 -15.18
C SER A 119 -7.31 7.97 -15.63
N SER A 120 -6.75 6.83 -15.26
CA SER A 120 -7.18 5.52 -15.76
C SER A 120 -7.79 4.64 -14.68
N LEU A 121 -7.55 4.92 -13.41
CA LEU A 121 -7.94 4.08 -12.28
C LEU A 121 -8.81 4.84 -11.29
N PRO A 122 -9.81 4.18 -10.69
CA PRO A 122 -10.52 4.74 -9.55
C PRO A 122 -9.56 4.88 -8.36
N ALA A 123 -9.75 5.92 -7.56
CA ALA A 123 -8.93 6.18 -6.40
C ALA A 123 -9.80 6.43 -5.16
N PHE A 124 -9.38 5.90 -4.02
CA PHE A 124 -10.15 5.96 -2.77
C PHE A 124 -9.25 6.30 -1.59
N THR A 125 -9.74 7.12 -0.66
CA THR A 125 -9.26 7.14 0.72
C THR A 125 -10.15 6.21 1.53
N VAL A 126 -9.52 5.42 2.41
CA VAL A 126 -10.24 4.46 3.25
C VAL A 126 -9.77 4.61 4.69
N GLN A 127 -10.67 5.04 5.58
CA GLN A 127 -10.42 5.02 7.02
C GLN A 127 -11.01 3.74 7.60
N TYR A 128 -10.25 3.04 8.43
CA TYR A 128 -10.64 1.74 8.97
C TYR A 128 -10.08 1.50 10.37
N SER A 129 -10.72 0.63 11.13
CA SER A 129 -10.19 0.06 12.37
C SER A 129 -10.16 -1.46 12.36
N ASP A 130 -10.95 -2.08 11.50
CA ASP A 130 -11.03 -3.52 11.31
C ASP A 130 -10.35 -3.93 10.00
N MET A 131 -9.47 -4.96 10.09
CA MET A 131 -8.73 -5.44 8.91
C MET A 131 -9.59 -6.31 8.00
N ASP A 132 -10.57 -7.01 8.55
CA ASP A 132 -11.46 -7.87 7.77
C ASP A 132 -12.40 -7.04 6.91
N GLU A 133 -12.95 -5.94 7.45
CA GLU A 133 -13.75 -4.98 6.68
C GLU A 133 -12.94 -4.34 5.53
N LEU A 134 -11.69 -3.91 5.81
CA LEU A 134 -10.81 -3.40 4.75
C LEU A 134 -10.51 -4.45 3.69
N THR A 135 -10.23 -5.68 4.10
CA THR A 135 -9.93 -6.79 3.18
C THR A 135 -11.12 -7.10 2.29
N GLN A 136 -12.33 -7.13 2.85
CA GLN A 136 -13.56 -7.34 2.10
C GLN A 136 -13.73 -6.28 1.00
N PHE A 137 -13.58 -5.01 1.35
CA PHE A 137 -13.63 -3.91 0.36
C PHE A 137 -12.58 -4.07 -0.75
N LEU A 138 -11.33 -4.43 -0.40
CA LEU A 138 -10.28 -4.63 -1.40
C LEU A 138 -10.58 -5.81 -2.34
N LEU A 139 -11.20 -6.88 -1.82
CA LEU A 139 -11.60 -8.03 -2.65
C LEU A 139 -12.73 -7.66 -3.61
N GLU A 140 -13.69 -6.86 -3.18
CA GLU A 140 -14.76 -6.35 -4.05
C GLU A 140 -14.19 -5.51 -5.19
N LEU A 141 -13.25 -4.62 -4.92
CA LEU A 141 -12.60 -3.80 -5.96
C LEU A 141 -11.89 -4.59 -7.07
N VAL A 142 -11.40 -5.80 -6.77
CA VAL A 142 -10.73 -6.66 -7.79
C VAL A 142 -11.66 -7.68 -8.41
N ALA A 143 -12.88 -7.87 -7.90
CA ALA A 143 -13.86 -8.79 -8.46
C ALA A 143 -14.68 -8.14 -9.60
N ASP A 144 -14.74 -6.81 -9.64
CA ASP A 144 -15.49 -6.03 -10.62
C ASP A 144 -14.70 -5.76 -11.94
N ASP A 145 -13.47 -6.28 -12.06
CA ASP A 145 -12.60 -6.26 -13.24
C ASP A 145 -12.73 -7.60 -14.00
#